data_2dde736429a42cd8ed6970fe694cc818
#
_entry.id   2dde736429a42cd8ed6970fe694cc818
#
_cell.length_a   1.000
_cell.length_b   1.000
_cell.length_c   1.000
_cell.angle_alpha   90.00
_cell.angle_beta   90.00
_cell.angle_gamma   90.00
#
_symmetry.space_group_name_H-M   'P 1'
#
loop_
_entity.id
_entity.type
_entity.pdbx_description
1 polymer ?
#
loop_
_entity_poly.entity_id
_entity_poly.type
_entity_poly.pdbx_seq_one_letter_code
_entity_poly.pdbx_strand_id
1 'polypeptide(L)'
;MMKNYPPTEPAKANAIHLTQPKLISWILKAALFTSIVALAWALSSTVVWANGDQIIGSWVTPDDKAVVEIYQQEGQYFGKFISLKEPNYGADMQVEGLEGQPKVDRKNPDVTQHEQPIVGLVMLHGMAYTVSKQGKQTWQGGTIYDPSNGKSYKCTIKLNADGTLDLRGYIGISLFGRSQTW
;
A
#
# COMPACT_ATOMS: atom_id res chain seq x y z
N MET A 1 -28.49 -3.08 107.38
CA MET A 1 -28.23 -1.89 106.60
C MET A 1 -28.00 -2.25 105.17
N MET A 2 -29.00 -2.29 104.29
CA MET A 2 -28.89 -2.61 102.93
C MET A 2 -28.63 -1.31 102.15
N LYS A 3 -27.50 -1.23 101.42
CA LYS A 3 -27.22 -0.10 100.47
C LYS A 3 -27.80 -0.44 99.13
N ASN A 4 -28.77 0.34 98.75
CA ASN A 4 -29.31 0.33 97.38
C ASN A 4 -28.33 0.96 96.43
N TYR A 5 -27.94 0.18 95.38
CA TYR A 5 -27.28 0.72 94.17
C TYR A 5 -28.29 0.99 93.12
N PRO A 6 -28.22 2.15 92.46
CA PRO A 6 -29.10 2.46 91.31
C PRO A 6 -28.69 1.64 90.07
N PRO A 7 -29.64 1.36 89.17
CA PRO A 7 -29.37 0.60 87.94
C PRO A 7 -28.54 1.42 86.94
N THR A 8 -27.51 0.79 86.40
CA THR A 8 -26.70 1.36 85.31
C THR A 8 -27.49 1.39 84.00
N GLU A 9 -27.57 2.56 83.43
CA GLU A 9 -28.18 2.81 82.14
C GLU A 9 -27.37 2.19 80.99
N PRO A 10 -27.99 1.52 79.98
CA PRO A 10 -27.20 0.95 78.85
C PRO A 10 -26.69 2.05 77.94
N ALA A 11 -25.40 1.97 77.60
CA ALA A 11 -24.72 2.86 76.68
C ALA A 11 -25.41 2.86 75.32
N LYS A 12 -25.82 4.03 74.84
CA LYS A 12 -26.32 4.21 73.47
C LYS A 12 -25.21 3.99 72.48
N ALA A 13 -25.31 2.90 71.72
CA ALA A 13 -24.46 2.65 70.56
C ALA A 13 -24.73 3.74 69.50
N ASN A 14 -23.75 4.59 69.23
CA ASN A 14 -23.81 5.53 68.12
C ASN A 14 -23.74 4.76 66.79
N ALA A 15 -24.86 4.60 66.13
CA ALA A 15 -24.88 4.14 64.76
C ALA A 15 -24.25 5.23 63.86
N ILE A 16 -23.07 4.93 63.33
CA ILE A 16 -22.39 5.73 62.32
C ILE A 16 -23.19 5.61 61.03
N HIS A 17 -24.01 6.62 60.75
CA HIS A 17 -24.73 6.73 59.51
C HIS A 17 -23.72 7.10 58.40
N LEU A 18 -23.15 6.10 57.76
CA LEU A 18 -22.37 6.29 56.52
C LEU A 18 -23.30 6.43 55.32
N THR A 19 -24.00 7.53 55.25
CA THR A 19 -24.65 7.95 54.00
C THR A 19 -23.63 8.74 53.18
N GLN A 20 -22.93 8.08 52.26
CA GLN A 20 -22.11 8.72 51.25
C GLN A 20 -22.69 8.44 49.85
N PRO A 21 -23.86 8.99 49.48
CA PRO A 21 -24.42 8.79 48.14
C PRO A 21 -23.59 9.48 47.03
N LYS A 22 -22.73 10.44 47.42
CA LYS A 22 -21.90 11.19 46.50
C LYS A 22 -20.70 10.37 45.96
N LEU A 23 -20.08 9.51 46.79
CA LEU A 23 -18.96 8.69 46.37
C LEU A 23 -19.38 7.64 45.33
N ILE A 24 -20.50 6.98 45.51
CA ILE A 24 -21.04 5.98 44.56
C ILE A 24 -21.34 6.61 43.21
N SER A 25 -21.90 7.83 43.22
CA SER A 25 -22.21 8.59 42.00
C SER A 25 -20.95 8.95 41.19
N TRP A 26 -19.83 9.25 41.84
CA TRP A 26 -18.55 9.54 41.18
C TRP A 26 -17.91 8.31 40.58
N ILE A 27 -17.95 7.18 41.30
CA ILE A 27 -17.41 5.91 40.82
C ILE A 27 -18.20 5.41 39.60
N LEU A 28 -19.53 5.50 39.63
CA LEU A 28 -20.38 5.13 38.49
C LEU A 28 -20.13 6.02 37.25
N LYS A 29 -19.94 7.33 37.45
CA LYS A 29 -19.64 8.26 36.35
C LYS A 29 -18.24 8.01 35.78
N ALA A 30 -17.25 7.74 36.63
CA ALA A 30 -15.88 7.39 36.16
C ALA A 30 -15.87 6.08 35.38
N ALA A 31 -16.60 5.06 35.82
CA ALA A 31 -16.70 3.77 35.14
C ALA A 31 -17.41 3.88 33.77
N LEU A 32 -18.44 4.71 33.66
CA LEU A 32 -19.13 5.01 32.40
C LEU A 32 -18.21 5.77 31.43
N PHE A 33 -17.43 6.73 31.93
CA PHE A 33 -16.51 7.51 31.07
C PHE A 33 -15.36 6.66 30.54
N THR A 34 -14.79 5.78 31.36
CA THR A 34 -13.72 4.83 30.93
C THR A 34 -14.26 3.81 29.91
N SER A 35 -15.51 3.36 30.06
CA SER A 35 -16.13 2.42 29.12
C SER A 35 -16.40 3.06 27.75
N ILE A 36 -16.81 4.33 27.71
CA ILE A 36 -17.05 5.06 26.45
C ILE A 36 -15.72 5.34 25.72
N VAL A 37 -14.66 5.71 26.46
CA VAL A 37 -13.35 5.94 25.86
C VAL A 37 -12.75 4.63 25.34
N ALA A 38 -12.88 3.52 26.06
CA ALA A 38 -12.42 2.21 25.59
C ALA A 38 -13.21 1.72 24.36
N LEU A 39 -14.51 1.99 24.29
CA LEU A 39 -15.33 1.66 23.11
C LEU A 39 -14.98 2.53 21.91
N ALA A 40 -14.63 3.80 22.11
CA ALA A 40 -14.18 4.70 21.04
C ALA A 40 -12.82 4.26 20.46
N TRP A 41 -11.94 3.67 21.27
CA TRP A 41 -10.68 3.10 20.79
C TRP A 41 -10.87 1.76 20.07
N ALA A 42 -11.86 0.96 20.47
CA ALA A 42 -12.20 -0.30 19.78
C ALA A 42 -12.87 -0.07 18.43
N LEU A 43 -13.53 1.07 18.23
CA LEU A 43 -14.11 1.49 16.94
C LEU A 43 -13.12 2.23 16.04
N SER A 44 -11.87 2.39 16.45
CA SER A 44 -10.78 2.72 15.54
C SER A 44 -10.53 1.51 14.64
N SER A 45 -11.56 1.11 13.90
CA SER A 45 -11.43 0.26 12.73
C SER A 45 -10.34 0.93 11.90
N THR A 46 -9.17 0.32 11.81
CA THR A 46 -8.24 0.62 10.75
C THR A 46 -9.05 0.47 9.47
N VAL A 47 -9.48 1.57 8.90
CA VAL A 47 -9.94 1.60 7.53
C VAL A 47 -8.69 1.16 6.76
N VAL A 48 -8.58 -0.15 6.52
CA VAL A 48 -7.66 -0.67 5.53
C VAL A 48 -8.23 -0.12 4.23
N TRP A 49 -7.74 1.07 3.90
CA TRP A 49 -7.89 1.54 2.54
C TRP A 49 -7.30 0.40 1.70
N ALA A 50 -8.12 -0.18 0.85
CA ALA A 50 -7.63 -1.02 -0.22
C ALA A 50 -6.79 -0.07 -1.08
N ASN A 51 -5.55 0.19 -0.61
CA ASN A 51 -4.64 1.06 -1.29
C ASN A 51 -4.01 0.26 -2.41
N GLY A 52 -3.72 0.92 -3.51
CA GLY A 52 -3.08 0.29 -4.64
C GLY A 52 -1.63 -0.11 -4.41
N ASP A 53 -1.11 0.00 -3.18
CA ASP A 53 0.30 -0.24 -2.84
C ASP A 53 0.70 -1.71 -2.88
N GLN A 54 -0.27 -2.61 -3.07
CA GLN A 54 -0.03 -4.05 -3.21
C GLN A 54 0.88 -4.41 -4.39
N ILE A 55 1.03 -3.52 -5.40
CA ILE A 55 1.93 -3.74 -6.53
C ILE A 55 3.30 -3.06 -6.35
N ILE A 56 3.51 -2.34 -5.24
CA ILE A 56 4.82 -1.73 -4.95
C ILE A 56 5.83 -2.84 -4.67
N GLY A 57 6.98 -2.78 -5.35
CA GLY A 57 8.05 -3.74 -5.18
C GLY A 57 8.72 -4.10 -6.50
N SER A 58 9.54 -5.14 -6.47
CA SER A 58 10.31 -5.61 -7.62
C SER A 58 9.61 -6.76 -8.32
N TRP A 59 9.49 -6.65 -9.63
CA TRP A 59 8.79 -7.61 -10.49
C TRP A 59 9.71 -8.09 -11.60
N VAL A 60 9.75 -9.40 -11.79
CA VAL A 60 10.54 -10.01 -12.85
C VAL A 60 9.69 -10.08 -14.12
N THR A 61 10.22 -9.55 -15.22
CA THR A 61 9.53 -9.62 -16.52
C THR A 61 9.66 -11.02 -17.14
N PRO A 62 8.79 -11.38 -18.11
CA PRO A 62 8.88 -12.69 -18.78
C PRO A 62 10.30 -13.01 -19.30
N ASP A 63 10.67 -14.28 -19.25
CA ASP A 63 11.97 -14.82 -19.64
C ASP A 63 13.15 -14.26 -18.83
N ASP A 64 12.86 -13.73 -17.61
CA ASP A 64 13.85 -13.08 -16.73
C ASP A 64 14.61 -11.93 -17.39
N LYS A 65 14.02 -11.30 -18.40
CA LYS A 65 14.72 -10.28 -19.23
C LYS A 65 15.11 -9.05 -18.45
N ALA A 66 14.29 -8.67 -17.47
CA ALA A 66 14.51 -7.49 -16.64
C ALA A 66 13.83 -7.61 -15.28
N VAL A 67 14.26 -6.81 -14.32
CA VAL A 67 13.54 -6.53 -13.09
C VAL A 67 13.08 -5.09 -13.11
N VAL A 68 11.79 -4.89 -12.82
CA VAL A 68 11.15 -3.58 -12.74
C VAL A 68 10.76 -3.31 -11.30
N GLU A 69 11.14 -2.16 -10.77
CA GLU A 69 10.64 -1.66 -9.48
C GLU A 69 9.41 -0.79 -9.72
N ILE A 70 8.27 -1.19 -9.14
CA ILE A 70 7.07 -0.37 -9.09
C ILE A 70 7.07 0.44 -7.80
N TYR A 71 6.82 1.75 -7.91
CA TYR A 71 6.76 2.69 -6.80
C TYR A 71 5.60 3.66 -6.97
N GLN A 72 5.21 4.31 -5.88
CA GLN A 72 4.17 5.33 -5.88
C GLN A 72 4.79 6.72 -5.76
N GLN A 73 4.26 7.66 -6.53
CA GLN A 73 4.58 9.07 -6.44
C GLN A 73 3.30 9.88 -6.69
N GLU A 74 2.97 10.80 -5.78
CA GLU A 74 1.81 11.71 -5.90
C GLU A 74 0.49 10.99 -6.17
N GLY A 75 0.28 9.82 -5.54
CA GLY A 75 -0.95 9.02 -5.69
C GLY A 75 -1.04 8.21 -6.98
N GLN A 76 -0.01 8.24 -7.83
CA GLN A 76 0.11 7.43 -9.04
C GLN A 76 1.24 6.43 -8.93
N TYR A 77 1.18 5.36 -9.73
CA TYR A 77 2.20 4.31 -9.74
C TYR A 77 3.04 4.41 -11.01
N PHE A 78 4.33 4.23 -10.81
CA PHE A 78 5.37 4.27 -11.83
C PHE A 78 6.21 3.01 -11.74
N GLY A 79 6.92 2.66 -12.81
CA GLY A 79 7.83 1.54 -12.81
C GLY A 79 9.10 1.87 -13.57
N LYS A 80 10.26 1.51 -13.02
CA LYS A 80 11.56 1.70 -13.65
C LYS A 80 12.34 0.39 -13.74
N PHE A 81 13.14 0.22 -14.77
CA PHE A 81 14.07 -0.89 -14.86
C PHE A 81 15.16 -0.75 -13.79
N ILE A 82 15.32 -1.75 -12.92
CA ILE A 82 16.39 -1.78 -11.92
C ILE A 82 17.51 -2.73 -12.31
N SER A 83 17.23 -3.73 -13.16
CA SER A 83 18.25 -4.58 -13.76
C SER A 83 17.76 -5.18 -15.09
N LEU A 84 18.70 -5.60 -15.89
CA LEU A 84 18.49 -6.38 -17.12
C LEU A 84 19.28 -7.68 -17.00
N LYS A 85 18.77 -8.78 -17.57
CA LYS A 85 19.52 -10.05 -17.70
C LYS A 85 20.80 -9.85 -18.47
N GLU A 86 20.74 -9.05 -19.53
CA GLU A 86 21.86 -8.65 -20.35
C GLU A 86 21.95 -7.12 -20.36
N PRO A 87 22.66 -6.53 -19.39
CA PRO A 87 22.69 -5.08 -19.26
C PRO A 87 23.53 -4.37 -20.31
N ASN A 88 24.47 -5.09 -20.93
CA ASN A 88 25.40 -4.56 -21.92
C ASN A 88 25.11 -5.14 -23.33
N TYR A 89 25.57 -4.44 -24.35
CA TYR A 89 25.53 -4.94 -25.71
C TYR A 89 26.49 -6.13 -25.85
N GLY A 90 26.00 -7.26 -26.37
CA GLY A 90 26.81 -8.43 -26.69
C GLY A 90 27.48 -8.30 -28.05
N ALA A 91 28.48 -9.15 -28.30
CA ALA A 91 29.18 -9.23 -29.59
C ALA A 91 28.26 -9.65 -30.76
N ASP A 92 27.16 -10.35 -30.45
CA ASP A 92 26.13 -10.79 -31.40
C ASP A 92 25.18 -9.68 -31.83
N MET A 93 25.12 -8.61 -31.04
CA MET A 93 24.34 -7.41 -31.38
C MET A 93 25.17 -6.58 -32.39
N GLN A 94 24.84 -6.67 -33.67
CA GLN A 94 25.49 -5.97 -34.80
C GLN A 94 25.40 -4.44 -34.69
N VAL A 95 25.89 -3.89 -33.56
CA VAL A 95 25.94 -2.45 -33.28
C VAL A 95 27.41 -2.11 -33.11
N GLU A 96 28.04 -1.71 -34.21
CA GLU A 96 29.46 -1.40 -34.26
C GLU A 96 29.87 -0.40 -33.17
N GLY A 97 30.94 -0.75 -32.42
CA GLY A 97 31.51 0.10 -31.38
C GLY A 97 30.77 0.13 -30.03
N LEU A 98 29.68 -0.63 -29.83
CA LEU A 98 28.95 -0.65 -28.56
C LEU A 98 29.16 -1.94 -27.75
N GLU A 99 29.89 -2.92 -28.24
CA GLU A 99 30.14 -4.15 -27.51
C GLU A 99 30.68 -3.88 -26.09
N GLY A 100 30.07 -4.53 -25.09
CA GLY A 100 30.40 -4.36 -23.67
C GLY A 100 29.90 -3.09 -23.03
N GLN A 101 29.35 -2.13 -23.79
CA GLN A 101 28.79 -0.90 -23.24
C GLN A 101 27.36 -1.12 -22.71
N PRO A 102 26.92 -0.35 -21.71
CA PRO A 102 25.54 -0.43 -21.21
C PRO A 102 24.52 -0.19 -22.32
N LYS A 103 23.43 -0.96 -22.32
CA LYS A 103 22.30 -0.75 -23.22
C LYS A 103 21.62 0.58 -22.94
N VAL A 104 21.42 1.37 -23.99
CA VAL A 104 20.75 2.69 -23.95
C VAL A 104 19.50 2.70 -24.81
N ASP A 105 18.62 3.69 -24.60
CA ASP A 105 17.31 3.81 -25.24
C ASP A 105 17.41 4.43 -26.65
N ARG A 106 18.11 3.76 -27.55
CA ARG A 106 18.41 4.22 -28.92
C ARG A 106 17.17 4.41 -29.80
N LYS A 107 16.03 3.84 -29.41
CA LYS A 107 14.79 3.95 -30.19
C LYS A 107 13.80 4.94 -29.59
N ASN A 108 14.24 5.72 -28.60
CA ASN A 108 13.42 6.77 -28.05
C ASN A 108 12.96 7.74 -29.16
N PRO A 109 11.69 8.11 -29.24
CA PRO A 109 11.22 9.10 -30.21
C PRO A 109 11.86 10.48 -30.00
N ASP A 110 12.35 10.78 -28.79
CA ASP A 110 13.18 11.95 -28.51
C ASP A 110 14.67 11.55 -28.66
N VAL A 111 15.30 12.06 -29.70
CA VAL A 111 16.71 11.77 -30.01
C VAL A 111 17.67 12.21 -28.89
N THR A 112 17.28 13.18 -28.04
CA THR A 112 18.09 13.63 -26.91
C THR A 112 18.17 12.58 -25.81
N GLN A 113 17.30 11.58 -25.84
CA GLN A 113 17.26 10.46 -24.88
C GLN A 113 17.95 9.20 -25.39
N HIS A 114 18.52 9.19 -26.59
CA HIS A 114 19.14 7.99 -27.19
C HIS A 114 20.30 7.43 -26.38
N GLU A 115 20.94 8.25 -25.55
CA GLU A 115 22.02 7.83 -24.67
C GLU A 115 21.56 7.50 -23.24
N GLN A 116 20.26 7.60 -22.96
CA GLN A 116 19.70 7.28 -21.66
C GLN A 116 19.85 5.77 -21.39
N PRO A 117 20.54 5.35 -20.31
CA PRO A 117 20.61 3.94 -19.96
C PRO A 117 19.23 3.32 -19.75
N ILE A 118 19.07 2.05 -20.21
CA ILE A 118 17.81 1.32 -19.95
C ILE A 118 17.65 1.03 -18.44
N VAL A 119 18.72 0.69 -17.75
CA VAL A 119 18.71 0.59 -16.28
C VAL A 119 18.52 1.97 -15.69
N GLY A 120 17.47 2.15 -14.88
CA GLY A 120 17.02 3.43 -14.35
C GLY A 120 15.92 4.12 -15.17
N LEU A 121 15.66 3.67 -16.41
CA LEU A 121 14.61 4.23 -17.25
C LEU A 121 13.23 3.94 -16.65
N VAL A 122 12.44 5.00 -16.45
CA VAL A 122 11.02 4.86 -16.09
C VAL A 122 10.25 4.43 -17.32
N MET A 123 9.62 3.26 -17.25
CA MET A 123 8.90 2.68 -18.39
C MET A 123 7.39 2.59 -18.15
N LEU A 124 6.96 2.57 -16.90
CA LEU A 124 5.55 2.59 -16.52
C LEU A 124 5.23 3.96 -15.92
N HIS A 125 4.21 4.65 -16.44
CA HIS A 125 3.91 6.02 -16.08
C HIS A 125 2.45 6.22 -15.69
N GLY A 126 2.22 6.88 -14.55
CA GLY A 126 0.94 7.51 -14.20
C GLY A 126 -0.22 6.54 -14.05
N MET A 127 0.01 5.32 -13.55
CA MET A 127 -1.06 4.36 -13.32
C MET A 127 -1.89 4.76 -12.11
N ALA A 128 -3.21 4.84 -12.25
CA ALA A 128 -4.13 5.13 -11.17
C ALA A 128 -4.79 3.83 -10.65
N TYR A 129 -4.80 3.64 -9.34
CA TYR A 129 -5.53 2.55 -8.72
C TYR A 129 -7.03 2.78 -8.76
N THR A 130 -7.78 1.79 -9.15
CA THR A 130 -9.24 1.84 -9.24
C THR A 130 -9.87 0.53 -8.75
N VAL A 131 -11.04 0.65 -8.12
CA VAL A 131 -11.86 -0.49 -7.71
C VAL A 131 -13.21 -0.38 -8.42
N SER A 132 -13.58 -1.41 -9.18
CA SER A 132 -14.89 -1.46 -9.83
C SER A 132 -16.01 -1.67 -8.81
N LYS A 133 -17.27 -1.45 -9.23
CA LYS A 133 -18.45 -1.74 -8.39
C LYS A 133 -18.52 -3.20 -7.94
N GLN A 134 -17.90 -4.13 -8.67
CA GLN A 134 -17.80 -5.55 -8.36
C GLN A 134 -16.57 -5.91 -7.52
N GLY A 135 -15.86 -4.90 -6.96
CA GLY A 135 -14.67 -5.10 -6.13
C GLY A 135 -13.39 -5.45 -6.91
N LYS A 136 -13.41 -5.41 -8.26
CA LYS A 136 -12.22 -5.70 -9.05
C LYS A 136 -11.22 -4.57 -8.98
N GLN A 137 -10.03 -4.87 -8.52
CA GLN A 137 -8.91 -3.94 -8.39
C GLN A 137 -8.09 -3.92 -9.68
N THR A 138 -7.76 -2.73 -10.16
CA THR A 138 -6.94 -2.51 -11.36
C THR A 138 -6.14 -1.22 -11.22
N TRP A 139 -4.97 -1.18 -11.85
CA TRP A 139 -4.19 0.04 -12.07
C TRP A 139 -4.28 0.36 -13.56
N GLN A 140 -4.76 1.55 -13.91
CA GLN A 140 -5.06 1.93 -15.29
C GLN A 140 -4.93 3.44 -15.51
N GLY A 141 -5.13 3.88 -16.75
CA GLY A 141 -5.08 5.30 -17.13
C GLY A 141 -3.69 5.80 -17.47
N GLY A 142 -2.65 5.03 -17.14
CA GLY A 142 -1.27 5.34 -17.50
C GLY A 142 -0.80 4.65 -18.78
N THR A 143 0.52 4.71 -18.98
CA THR A 143 1.19 4.16 -20.16
C THR A 143 2.37 3.29 -19.78
N ILE A 144 2.70 2.35 -20.66
CA ILE A 144 3.91 1.55 -20.63
C ILE A 144 4.74 1.84 -21.87
N TYR A 145 6.01 2.21 -21.68
CA TYR A 145 6.98 2.45 -22.73
C TYR A 145 7.82 1.20 -23.00
N ASP A 146 8.01 0.85 -24.27
CA ASP A 146 8.83 -0.27 -24.68
C ASP A 146 10.10 0.25 -25.42
N PRO A 147 11.26 0.27 -24.78
CA PRO A 147 12.51 0.74 -25.39
C PRO A 147 12.99 -0.16 -26.53
N SER A 148 12.47 -1.39 -26.67
CA SER A 148 12.85 -2.26 -27.77
C SER A 148 12.32 -1.77 -29.13
N ASN A 149 11.26 -0.97 -29.13
CA ASN A 149 10.63 -0.42 -30.33
C ASN A 149 10.35 1.10 -30.27
N GLY A 150 10.65 1.76 -29.15
CA GLY A 150 10.46 3.20 -28.96
C GLY A 150 8.99 3.65 -28.86
N LYS A 151 8.07 2.75 -28.50
CA LYS A 151 6.63 3.04 -28.48
C LYS A 151 6.04 3.01 -27.08
N SER A 152 5.09 3.89 -26.84
CA SER A 152 4.26 3.89 -25.63
C SER A 152 2.88 3.33 -25.93
N TYR A 153 2.36 2.56 -24.98
CA TYR A 153 1.06 1.89 -25.04
C TYR A 153 0.25 2.29 -23.82
N LYS A 154 -1.07 2.42 -23.96
CA LYS A 154 -1.96 2.45 -22.79
C LYS A 154 -1.80 1.15 -22.02
N CYS A 155 -1.84 1.21 -20.69
CA CYS A 155 -1.60 0.05 -19.84
C CYS A 155 -2.73 -0.16 -18.84
N THR A 156 -3.00 -1.43 -18.55
CA THR A 156 -3.81 -1.87 -17.42
C THR A 156 -3.07 -2.98 -16.70
N ILE A 157 -3.01 -2.90 -15.37
CA ILE A 157 -2.38 -3.90 -14.51
C ILE A 157 -3.45 -4.52 -13.63
N LYS A 158 -3.32 -5.82 -13.35
CA LYS A 158 -4.10 -6.57 -12.36
C LYS A 158 -3.14 -7.37 -11.50
N LEU A 159 -3.41 -7.42 -10.21
CA LEU A 159 -2.77 -8.34 -9.29
C LEU A 159 -3.58 -9.64 -9.26
N ASN A 160 -2.94 -10.75 -9.51
CA ASN A 160 -3.53 -12.09 -9.46
C ASN A 160 -3.48 -12.64 -8.02
N ALA A 161 -4.33 -13.62 -7.73
CA ALA A 161 -4.40 -14.26 -6.42
C ALA A 161 -3.12 -15.06 -6.06
N ASP A 162 -2.34 -15.46 -7.06
CA ASP A 162 -1.05 -16.15 -6.92
C ASP A 162 0.13 -15.19 -6.68
N GLY A 163 -0.13 -13.89 -6.61
CA GLY A 163 0.88 -12.87 -6.39
C GLY A 163 1.60 -12.39 -7.64
N THR A 164 1.17 -12.81 -8.84
CA THR A 164 1.71 -12.31 -10.11
C THR A 164 0.96 -11.06 -10.59
N LEU A 165 1.57 -10.28 -11.50
CA LEU A 165 0.93 -9.15 -12.17
C LEU A 165 0.63 -9.47 -13.63
N ASP A 166 -0.64 -9.29 -14.03
CA ASP A 166 -1.03 -9.26 -15.43
C ASP A 166 -0.99 -7.82 -15.95
N LEU A 167 -0.07 -7.54 -16.87
CA LEU A 167 0.02 -6.27 -17.57
C LEU A 167 -0.53 -6.42 -18.98
N ARG A 168 -1.40 -5.50 -19.38
CA ARG A 168 -1.94 -5.44 -20.74
C ARG A 168 -1.65 -4.09 -21.37
N GLY A 169 -0.73 -4.09 -22.33
CA GLY A 169 -0.44 -2.94 -23.18
C GLY A 169 -1.31 -2.93 -24.44
N TYR A 170 -1.86 -1.77 -24.84
CA TYR A 170 -2.73 -1.64 -26.02
C TYR A 170 -2.69 -0.25 -26.66
N ILE A 171 -3.08 -0.18 -27.94
CA ILE A 171 -3.28 1.07 -28.70
C ILE A 171 -4.78 1.19 -28.97
N GLY A 172 -5.34 2.37 -28.72
CA GLY A 172 -6.78 2.61 -28.90
C GLY A 172 -7.62 1.93 -27.84
N ILE A 173 -8.20 0.76 -28.14
CA ILE A 173 -9.05 -0.04 -27.23
C ILE A 173 -8.30 -1.27 -26.75
N SER A 174 -8.56 -1.70 -25.50
CA SER A 174 -7.82 -2.80 -24.87
C SER A 174 -8.03 -4.19 -25.52
N LEU A 175 -9.01 -4.31 -26.41
CA LEU A 175 -9.28 -5.55 -27.15
C LEU A 175 -8.08 -5.98 -28.02
N PHE A 176 -7.35 -5.00 -28.60
CA PHE A 176 -6.19 -5.22 -29.47
C PHE A 176 -4.87 -5.00 -28.74
N GLY A 177 -4.69 -5.60 -27.57
CA GLY A 177 -3.51 -5.46 -26.74
C GLY A 177 -2.72 -6.75 -26.62
N ARG A 178 -1.47 -6.62 -26.11
CA ARG A 178 -0.63 -7.75 -25.68
C ARG A 178 -0.62 -7.81 -24.17
N SER A 179 -0.72 -9.02 -23.62
CA SER A 179 -0.60 -9.26 -22.19
C SER A 179 0.70 -9.94 -21.85
N GLN A 180 1.23 -9.61 -20.67
CA GLN A 180 2.39 -10.26 -20.06
C GLN A 180 2.07 -10.51 -18.60
N THR A 181 2.54 -11.61 -18.05
CA THR A 181 2.48 -11.89 -16.61
C THR A 181 3.91 -11.75 -16.04
N TRP A 182 4.02 -10.96 -14.97
CA TRP A 182 5.28 -10.68 -14.25
C TRP A 182 5.26 -11.35 -12.88
#